data_3768461e65fd55d4ef7b7054b8bee255
#
_entry.id   3768461e65fd55d4ef7b7054b8bee255
#
_cell.length_a   1.000
_cell.length_b   1.000
_cell.length_c   1.000
_cell.angle_alpha   90.00
_cell.angle_beta   90.00
_cell.angle_gamma   90.00
#
_symmetry.space_group_name_H-M   'P 1'
#
loop_
_entity.id
_entity.type
_entity.pdbx_description
1 polymer ?
#
loop_
_entity_poly.entity_id
_entity_poly.type
_entity_poly.pdbx_seq_one_letter_code
_entity_poly.pdbx_strand_id
1 'polypeptide(L)'
;MGYQIGDRKLPLDIAFDHNEIQYPANWLRLSTAEQRDELGITWVADTSQNYDQRFYWGVDNPKDLDELKTLWKATQSEIATNLLNDSDKRVIKALDQATTFAEFKAAKPANYTTYRAAVRTACNTRQAEIDACSDVAALKELVTGIEQIQQGEDEEGNPVMIANPNIATAWPDPID
;
A
#
# COMPACT_ATOMS: atom_id res chain seq x y z
N MET A 1 9.81 -18.44 13.65
CA MET A 1 10.42 -18.39 15.00
C MET A 1 11.19 -19.68 15.23
N GLY A 2 12.44 -19.61 15.66
CA GLY A 2 13.25 -20.78 15.87
C GLY A 2 14.52 -20.55 16.69
N TYR A 3 15.13 -21.61 17.16
CA TYR A 3 16.45 -21.55 17.78
C TYR A 3 17.54 -21.50 16.72
N GLN A 4 18.63 -20.80 17.02
CA GLN A 4 19.85 -20.81 16.22
C GLN A 4 21.09 -20.76 17.08
N ILE A 5 22.19 -21.29 16.53
CA ILE A 5 23.52 -21.23 17.11
C ILE A 5 24.46 -20.61 16.04
N GLY A 6 25.01 -19.42 16.32
CA GLY A 6 25.61 -18.63 15.24
C GLY A 6 24.62 -18.43 14.09
N ASP A 7 25.01 -18.73 12.87
CA ASP A 7 24.16 -18.64 11.67
C ASP A 7 23.36 -19.91 11.36
N ARG A 8 23.53 -20.96 12.14
CA ARG A 8 22.87 -22.27 11.93
C ARG A 8 21.53 -22.32 12.64
N LYS A 9 20.43 -22.46 11.87
CA LYS A 9 19.09 -22.71 12.41
C LYS A 9 19.00 -24.11 13.01
N LEU A 10 18.41 -24.22 14.18
CA LEU A 10 18.16 -25.47 14.90
C LEU A 10 16.66 -25.75 14.89
N PRO A 11 16.17 -26.68 14.04
CA PRO A 11 14.75 -27.04 14.04
C PRO A 11 14.40 -27.80 15.33
N LEU A 12 13.20 -27.58 15.84
CA LEU A 12 12.67 -28.36 16.95
C LEU A 12 12.53 -29.82 16.56
N ASP A 13 12.73 -30.72 17.53
CA ASP A 13 12.55 -32.16 17.38
C ASP A 13 13.50 -32.83 16.36
N ILE A 14 14.64 -32.19 16.08
CA ILE A 14 15.74 -32.75 15.31
C ILE A 14 17.01 -32.75 16.18
N ALA A 15 17.71 -33.91 16.21
CA ALA A 15 18.99 -34.02 16.87
C ALA A 15 20.04 -33.13 16.18
N PHE A 16 20.93 -32.52 16.95
CA PHE A 16 22.00 -31.68 16.40
C PHE A 16 23.31 -31.91 17.13
N ASP A 17 24.41 -31.65 16.42
CA ASP A 17 25.76 -31.74 16.97
C ASP A 17 26.29 -30.32 17.20
N HIS A 18 26.95 -30.13 18.36
CA HIS A 18 27.65 -28.90 18.70
C HIS A 18 28.83 -29.20 19.60
N ASN A 19 30.00 -28.64 19.30
CA ASN A 19 31.24 -28.85 20.05
C ASN A 19 31.56 -30.35 20.31
N GLU A 20 31.42 -31.17 19.27
CA GLU A 20 31.67 -32.64 19.29
C GLU A 20 30.69 -33.42 20.19
N ILE A 21 29.63 -32.77 20.68
CA ILE A 21 28.58 -33.41 21.49
C ILE A 21 27.30 -33.46 20.68
N GLN A 22 26.70 -34.68 20.67
CA GLN A 22 25.41 -34.91 20.02
C GLN A 22 24.26 -34.65 21.01
N TYR A 23 23.36 -33.75 20.65
CA TYR A 23 22.17 -33.41 21.43
C TYR A 23 20.95 -34.15 20.86
N PRO A 24 20.13 -34.80 21.70
CA PRO A 24 18.95 -35.50 21.23
C PRO A 24 17.88 -34.55 20.68
N ALA A 25 16.99 -35.07 19.85
CA ALA A 25 15.97 -34.33 19.14
C ALA A 25 15.06 -33.45 20.06
N ASN A 26 14.77 -33.94 21.26
CA ASN A 26 13.94 -33.25 22.24
C ASN A 26 14.70 -32.26 23.14
N TRP A 27 16.03 -32.11 22.97
CA TRP A 27 16.87 -31.33 23.88
C TRP A 27 16.43 -29.84 23.93
N LEU A 28 16.13 -29.24 22.81
CA LEU A 28 15.69 -27.84 22.75
C LEU A 28 14.38 -27.56 23.49
N ARG A 29 13.51 -28.59 23.62
CA ARG A 29 12.25 -28.47 24.37
C ARG A 29 12.45 -28.64 25.89
N LEU A 30 13.41 -29.43 26.27
CA LEU A 30 13.64 -29.79 27.69
C LEU A 30 14.70 -28.92 28.34
N SER A 31 15.55 -28.27 27.58
CA SER A 31 16.62 -27.41 28.10
C SER A 31 16.07 -26.12 28.72
N THR A 32 16.74 -25.65 29.77
CA THR A 32 16.46 -24.34 30.38
C THR A 32 17.04 -23.20 29.52
N ALA A 33 16.66 -21.96 29.81
CA ALA A 33 17.23 -20.79 29.13
C ALA A 33 18.74 -20.69 29.34
N GLU A 34 19.19 -20.94 30.56
CA GLU A 34 20.61 -20.93 30.97
C GLU A 34 21.43 -21.95 30.21
N GLN A 35 20.91 -23.19 30.06
CA GLN A 35 21.57 -24.24 29.30
C GLN A 35 21.69 -23.89 27.78
N ARG A 36 20.71 -23.19 27.23
CA ARG A 36 20.78 -22.72 25.87
C ARG A 36 21.77 -21.57 25.69
N ASP A 37 21.79 -20.65 26.65
CA ASP A 37 22.75 -19.53 26.66
C ASP A 37 24.20 -20.01 26.78
N GLU A 38 24.48 -21.00 27.59
CA GLU A 38 25.81 -21.63 27.74
C GLU A 38 26.33 -22.20 26.40
N LEU A 39 25.44 -22.67 25.56
CA LEU A 39 25.77 -23.16 24.21
C LEU A 39 25.73 -22.07 23.12
N GLY A 40 25.39 -20.83 23.46
CA GLY A 40 25.21 -19.74 22.51
C GLY A 40 23.99 -19.92 21.60
N ILE A 41 22.98 -20.65 22.09
CA ILE A 41 21.73 -20.86 21.36
C ILE A 41 20.79 -19.71 21.68
N THR A 42 20.43 -18.95 20.66
CA THR A 42 19.51 -17.82 20.76
C THR A 42 18.17 -18.14 20.13
N TRP A 43 17.11 -17.52 20.65
CA TRP A 43 15.79 -17.57 20.03
C TRP A 43 15.65 -16.42 19.03
N VAL A 44 15.46 -16.74 17.77
CA VAL A 44 15.24 -15.74 16.73
C VAL A 44 13.78 -15.76 16.32
N ALA A 45 13.12 -14.63 16.48
CA ALA A 45 11.81 -14.44 15.90
C ALA A 45 11.93 -14.54 14.37
N ASP A 46 11.02 -15.26 13.68
CA ASP A 46 10.84 -15.07 12.26
C ASP A 46 10.36 -13.63 12.08
N THR A 47 11.27 -12.74 11.79
CA THR A 47 10.92 -11.53 11.10
C THR A 47 10.51 -11.94 9.70
N SER A 48 9.23 -12.31 9.52
CA SER A 48 8.64 -12.23 8.20
C SER A 48 8.72 -10.76 7.83
N GLN A 49 9.78 -10.40 7.12
CA GLN A 49 9.96 -9.04 6.66
C GLN A 49 8.80 -8.79 5.71
N ASN A 50 7.82 -8.02 6.19
CA ASN A 50 6.62 -7.73 5.45
C ASN A 50 6.98 -6.71 4.37
N TYR A 51 6.91 -7.10 3.10
CA TYR A 51 7.07 -6.20 1.97
C TYR A 51 5.80 -6.20 1.12
N ASP A 52 5.53 -5.09 0.48
CA ASP A 52 4.38 -4.98 -0.43
C ASP A 52 4.73 -5.60 -1.79
N GLN A 53 4.14 -6.77 -2.06
CA GLN A 53 4.36 -7.54 -3.28
C GLN A 53 3.94 -6.81 -4.57
N ARG A 54 3.18 -5.73 -4.47
CA ARG A 54 2.85 -4.88 -5.62
C ARG A 54 4.08 -4.14 -6.13
N PHE A 55 5.02 -3.79 -5.24
CA PHE A 55 6.19 -2.97 -5.52
C PHE A 55 7.52 -3.69 -5.43
N TYR A 56 7.58 -4.81 -4.69
CA TYR A 56 8.82 -5.53 -4.37
C TYR A 56 8.70 -7.01 -4.68
N TRP A 57 9.80 -7.63 -5.10
CA TRP A 57 9.95 -9.09 -5.22
C TRP A 57 10.36 -9.74 -3.89
N GLY A 58 10.90 -8.97 -2.97
CA GLY A 58 11.40 -9.40 -1.68
C GLY A 58 11.77 -8.16 -0.86
N VAL A 59 12.32 -8.38 0.35
CA VAL A 59 12.83 -7.28 1.16
C VAL A 59 13.99 -6.63 0.43
N ASP A 60 13.97 -5.30 0.34
CA ASP A 60 14.99 -4.49 -0.33
C ASP A 60 15.24 -4.89 -1.81
N ASN A 61 14.30 -5.60 -2.43
CA ASN A 61 14.36 -6.00 -3.83
C ASN A 61 13.19 -5.37 -4.62
N PRO A 62 13.30 -4.10 -5.03
CA PRO A 62 12.25 -3.41 -5.76
C PRO A 62 12.05 -3.98 -7.17
N LYS A 63 10.83 -3.89 -7.66
CA LYS A 63 10.49 -4.15 -9.06
C LYS A 63 11.02 -3.04 -9.95
N ASP A 64 10.99 -3.27 -11.27
CA ASP A 64 11.35 -2.26 -12.25
C ASP A 64 10.42 -1.04 -12.14
N LEU A 65 11.03 0.15 -12.02
CA LEU A 65 10.29 1.39 -11.80
C LEU A 65 9.45 1.80 -13.02
N ASP A 66 9.97 1.61 -14.23
CA ASP A 66 9.29 2.04 -15.45
C ASP A 66 8.09 1.13 -15.77
N GLU A 67 8.22 -0.18 -15.49
CA GLU A 67 7.11 -1.12 -15.56
C GLU A 67 6.02 -0.76 -14.54
N LEU A 68 6.40 -0.44 -13.30
CA LEU A 68 5.46 -0.01 -12.27
C LEU A 68 4.77 1.30 -12.63
N LYS A 69 5.49 2.29 -13.14
CA LYS A 69 4.89 3.55 -13.62
C LYS A 69 3.87 3.30 -14.72
N THR A 70 4.20 2.45 -15.67
CA THR A 70 3.27 2.08 -16.74
C THR A 70 2.00 1.44 -16.20
N LEU A 71 2.12 0.48 -15.28
CA LEU A 71 1.00 -0.20 -14.64
C LEU A 71 0.12 0.78 -13.85
N TRP A 72 0.74 1.63 -13.01
CA TRP A 72 -0.01 2.55 -12.18
C TRP A 72 -0.68 3.68 -12.97
N LYS A 73 -0.08 4.15 -14.07
CA LYS A 73 -0.76 5.08 -15.00
C LYS A 73 -1.97 4.44 -15.70
N ALA A 74 -1.86 3.18 -16.10
CA ALA A 74 -3.00 2.43 -16.65
C ALA A 74 -4.13 2.32 -15.61
N THR A 75 -3.79 2.03 -14.34
CA THR A 75 -4.76 2.00 -13.23
C THR A 75 -5.47 3.35 -13.05
N GLN A 76 -4.74 4.48 -13.13
CA GLN A 76 -5.37 5.81 -13.06
C GLN A 76 -6.35 6.06 -14.22
N SER A 77 -5.99 5.62 -15.42
CA SER A 77 -6.87 5.72 -16.59
C SER A 77 -8.15 4.89 -16.45
N GLU A 78 -8.05 3.71 -15.87
CA GLU A 78 -9.20 2.85 -15.57
C GLU A 78 -10.13 3.49 -14.52
N ILE A 79 -9.58 4.04 -13.42
CA ILE A 79 -10.35 4.76 -12.41
C ILE A 79 -11.08 5.96 -13.04
N ALA A 80 -10.36 6.77 -13.84
CA ALA A 80 -10.97 7.91 -14.54
C ALA A 80 -12.11 7.47 -15.46
N THR A 81 -11.93 6.36 -16.20
CA THR A 81 -12.96 5.79 -17.08
C THR A 81 -14.20 5.37 -16.28
N ASN A 82 -14.02 4.72 -15.14
CA ASN A 82 -15.12 4.30 -14.27
C ASN A 82 -15.89 5.51 -13.71
N LEU A 83 -15.20 6.56 -13.24
CA LEU A 83 -15.82 7.80 -12.77
C LEU A 83 -16.59 8.52 -13.89
N LEU A 84 -16.04 8.57 -15.10
CA LEU A 84 -16.72 9.15 -16.25
C LEU A 84 -17.95 8.36 -16.67
N ASN A 85 -17.88 7.03 -16.68
CA ASN A 85 -19.00 6.14 -16.99
C ASN A 85 -20.12 6.27 -15.95
N ASP A 86 -19.79 6.42 -14.66
CA ASP A 86 -20.81 6.65 -13.64
C ASP A 86 -21.51 8.01 -13.81
N SER A 87 -20.79 9.03 -14.23
CA SER A 87 -21.41 10.32 -14.59
C SER A 87 -22.35 10.20 -15.79
N ASP A 88 -22.00 9.38 -16.81
CA ASP A 88 -22.82 9.14 -17.99
C ASP A 88 -24.09 8.38 -17.65
N LYS A 89 -24.03 7.38 -16.77
CA LYS A 89 -25.21 6.65 -16.30
C LYS A 89 -26.26 7.58 -15.67
N ARG A 90 -25.82 8.58 -14.91
CA ARG A 90 -26.74 9.57 -14.30
C ARG A 90 -27.45 10.42 -15.34
N VAL A 91 -26.73 10.85 -16.40
CA VAL A 91 -27.33 11.60 -17.51
C VAL A 91 -28.29 10.74 -18.33
N ILE A 92 -27.90 9.48 -18.60
CA ILE A 92 -28.77 8.54 -19.31
C ILE A 92 -30.05 8.29 -18.53
N LYS A 93 -29.95 8.08 -17.21
CA LYS A 93 -31.10 7.94 -16.33
C LYS A 93 -32.02 9.17 -16.36
N ALA A 94 -31.44 10.38 -16.29
CA ALA A 94 -32.22 11.60 -16.39
C ALA A 94 -32.93 11.75 -17.74
N LEU A 95 -32.29 11.31 -18.83
CA LEU A 95 -32.88 11.31 -20.16
C LEU A 95 -34.02 10.29 -20.28
N ASP A 96 -33.85 9.09 -19.76
CA ASP A 96 -34.83 8.00 -19.78
C ASP A 96 -36.12 8.35 -19.00
N GLN A 97 -35.96 9.11 -17.92
CA GLN A 97 -37.08 9.51 -17.06
C GLN A 97 -37.79 10.81 -17.53
N ALA A 98 -37.20 11.55 -18.43
CA ALA A 98 -37.76 12.82 -18.93
C ALA A 98 -38.68 12.60 -20.12
N THR A 99 -39.85 13.24 -20.11
CA THR A 99 -40.78 13.27 -21.25
C THR A 99 -40.61 14.54 -22.08
N THR A 100 -39.94 15.53 -21.52
CA THR A 100 -39.67 16.81 -22.17
C THR A 100 -38.18 17.20 -21.99
N PHE A 101 -37.69 18.06 -22.89
CA PHE A 101 -36.33 18.61 -22.77
C PHE A 101 -36.14 19.44 -21.48
N ALA A 102 -37.19 20.10 -21.03
CA ALA A 102 -37.16 20.89 -19.80
C ALA A 102 -36.96 20.00 -18.57
N GLU A 103 -37.67 18.87 -18.48
CA GLU A 103 -37.51 17.86 -17.43
C GLU A 103 -36.10 17.25 -17.46
N PHE A 104 -35.58 16.86 -18.65
CA PHE A 104 -34.23 16.37 -18.78
C PHE A 104 -33.20 17.41 -18.28
N LYS A 105 -33.34 18.67 -18.67
CA LYS A 105 -32.42 19.73 -18.26
C LYS A 105 -32.43 19.95 -16.75
N ALA A 106 -33.60 19.81 -16.12
CA ALA A 106 -33.75 19.92 -14.67
C ALA A 106 -33.20 18.71 -13.91
N ALA A 107 -33.35 17.51 -14.47
CA ALA A 107 -32.90 16.26 -13.85
C ALA A 107 -31.40 15.96 -14.08
N LYS A 108 -30.79 16.54 -15.14
CA LYS A 108 -29.38 16.38 -15.41
C LYS A 108 -28.55 17.08 -14.31
N PRO A 109 -27.53 16.41 -13.73
CA PRO A 109 -26.67 17.04 -12.72
C PRO A 109 -26.07 18.35 -13.20
N ALA A 110 -26.21 19.42 -12.40
CA ALA A 110 -25.77 20.78 -12.77
C ALA A 110 -24.25 20.84 -12.99
N ASN A 111 -23.48 20.10 -12.19
CA ASN A 111 -22.03 20.06 -12.21
C ASN A 111 -21.44 19.00 -13.18
N TYR A 112 -22.25 18.34 -14.02
CA TYR A 112 -21.81 17.24 -14.88
C TYR A 112 -20.58 17.58 -15.73
N THR A 113 -20.59 18.73 -16.43
CA THR A 113 -19.48 19.10 -17.31
C THR A 113 -18.22 19.45 -16.53
N THR A 114 -18.38 20.18 -15.41
CA THR A 114 -17.29 20.59 -14.52
C THR A 114 -16.66 19.36 -13.86
N TYR A 115 -17.48 18.44 -13.36
CA TYR A 115 -17.02 17.20 -12.76
C TYR A 115 -16.16 16.38 -13.75
N ARG A 116 -16.65 16.18 -14.97
CA ARG A 116 -15.93 15.43 -16.00
C ARG A 116 -14.59 16.08 -16.38
N ALA A 117 -14.56 17.42 -16.43
CA ALA A 117 -13.31 18.15 -16.64
C ALA A 117 -12.34 17.93 -15.46
N ALA A 118 -12.85 18.00 -14.23
CA ALA A 118 -12.06 17.76 -13.04
C ALA A 118 -11.50 16.32 -12.99
N VAL A 119 -12.29 15.29 -13.34
CA VAL A 119 -11.81 13.90 -13.45
C VAL A 119 -10.65 13.77 -14.42
N ARG A 120 -10.77 14.36 -15.62
CA ARG A 120 -9.68 14.31 -16.62
C ARG A 120 -8.42 15.04 -16.14
N THR A 121 -8.60 16.21 -15.51
CA THR A 121 -7.49 16.98 -14.95
C THR A 121 -6.80 16.17 -13.83
N ALA A 122 -7.56 15.62 -12.89
CA ALA A 122 -7.00 14.78 -11.83
C ALA A 122 -6.23 13.58 -12.39
N CYS A 123 -6.78 12.89 -13.41
CA CYS A 123 -6.09 11.78 -14.07
C CYS A 123 -4.75 12.20 -14.66
N ASN A 124 -4.71 13.30 -15.40
CA ASN A 124 -3.47 13.80 -16.01
C ASN A 124 -2.44 14.21 -14.94
N THR A 125 -2.88 14.89 -13.88
CA THR A 125 -2.01 15.28 -12.76
C THR A 125 -1.42 14.06 -12.08
N ARG A 126 -2.26 13.05 -11.74
CA ARG A 126 -1.79 11.80 -11.10
C ARG A 126 -0.80 11.03 -11.98
N GLN A 127 -1.00 11.01 -13.29
CA GLN A 127 -0.04 10.39 -14.22
C GLN A 127 1.30 11.15 -14.24
N ALA A 128 1.26 12.48 -14.20
CA ALA A 128 2.48 13.29 -14.11
C ALA A 128 3.22 13.11 -12.77
N GLU A 129 2.47 13.00 -11.66
CA GLU A 129 3.03 12.70 -10.33
C GLU A 129 3.72 11.32 -10.33
N ILE A 130 3.11 10.29 -10.95
CA ILE A 130 3.71 8.97 -11.13
C ILE A 130 5.01 9.05 -11.95
N ASP A 131 4.99 9.81 -13.07
CA ASP A 131 6.18 9.98 -13.91
C ASP A 131 7.32 10.70 -13.17
N ALA A 132 7.00 11.58 -12.24
CA ALA A 132 7.97 12.33 -11.43
C ALA A 132 8.63 11.51 -10.32
N CYS A 133 8.11 10.32 -9.97
CA CYS A 133 8.72 9.48 -8.93
C CYS A 133 10.13 9.05 -9.35
N SER A 134 11.10 9.22 -8.44
CA SER A 134 12.51 8.86 -8.66
C SER A 134 12.83 7.39 -8.39
N ASP A 135 12.01 6.73 -7.56
CA ASP A 135 12.21 5.36 -7.12
C ASP A 135 10.90 4.67 -6.72
N VAL A 136 10.96 3.37 -6.45
CA VAL A 136 9.81 2.54 -6.10
C VAL A 136 9.20 2.92 -4.75
N ALA A 137 9.99 3.41 -3.80
CA ALA A 137 9.49 3.82 -2.49
C ALA A 137 8.63 5.09 -2.61
N ALA A 138 9.09 6.09 -3.39
CA ALA A 138 8.34 7.29 -3.70
C ALA A 138 7.02 6.96 -4.44
N LEU A 139 7.07 6.06 -5.42
CA LEU A 139 5.88 5.61 -6.14
C LEU A 139 4.89 4.90 -5.21
N LYS A 140 5.38 4.03 -4.32
CA LYS A 140 4.56 3.36 -3.33
C LYS A 140 3.88 4.37 -2.41
N GLU A 141 4.62 5.32 -1.84
CA GLU A 141 4.07 6.38 -0.98
C GLU A 141 3.01 7.19 -1.73
N LEU A 142 3.29 7.61 -2.96
CA LEU A 142 2.36 8.38 -3.78
C LEU A 142 1.00 7.68 -3.96
N VAL A 143 0.97 6.37 -4.20
CA VAL A 143 -0.27 5.65 -4.57
C VAL A 143 -0.93 4.92 -3.41
N THR A 144 -0.24 4.71 -2.29
CA THR A 144 -0.73 3.98 -1.10
C THR A 144 -0.57 4.72 0.22
N GLY A 145 0.06 5.90 0.21
CA GLY A 145 0.26 6.72 1.40
C GLY A 145 -1.05 7.16 2.06
N ILE A 146 -0.98 7.47 3.34
CA ILE A 146 -2.13 7.95 4.11
C ILE A 146 -2.32 9.45 3.89
N GLU A 147 -3.57 9.92 3.91
CA GLU A 147 -3.92 11.33 3.63
C GLU A 147 -3.34 12.32 4.63
N GLN A 148 -3.16 11.90 5.88
CA GLN A 148 -2.60 12.74 6.94
C GLN A 148 -1.41 12.06 7.60
N ILE A 149 -0.37 12.83 7.86
CA ILE A 149 0.84 12.41 8.58
C ILE A 149 1.05 13.30 9.80
N GLN A 150 1.64 12.72 10.85
CA GLN A 150 2.03 13.49 12.03
C GLN A 150 3.30 14.29 11.72
N GLN A 151 3.23 15.63 11.88
CA GLN A 151 4.38 16.51 11.66
C GLN A 151 5.15 16.81 12.97
N GLY A 152 4.53 16.60 14.12
CA GLY A 152 5.11 16.86 15.44
C GLY A 152 4.05 16.79 16.52
N GLU A 153 4.32 17.46 17.64
CA GLU A 153 3.40 17.61 18.77
C GLU A 153 3.20 19.10 19.04
N ASP A 154 2.01 19.48 19.51
CA ASP A 154 1.72 20.84 19.99
C ASP A 154 2.31 21.06 21.40
N GLU A 155 2.12 22.27 21.97
CA GLU A 155 2.63 22.62 23.30
C GLU A 155 2.01 21.76 24.42
N GLU A 156 0.85 21.14 24.17
CA GLU A 156 0.16 20.24 25.09
C GLU A 156 0.54 18.76 24.88
N GLY A 157 1.42 18.43 23.87
CA GLY A 157 1.87 17.07 23.57
C GLY A 157 0.90 16.26 22.70
N ASN A 158 -0.07 16.91 22.03
CA ASN A 158 -0.96 16.23 21.10
C ASN A 158 -0.34 16.18 19.69
N PRO A 159 -0.59 15.11 18.92
CA PRO A 159 -0.04 14.96 17.57
C PRO A 159 -0.62 16.03 16.63
N VAL A 160 0.24 16.81 16.00
CA VAL A 160 -0.13 17.75 14.94
C VAL A 160 -0.19 17.00 13.61
N MET A 161 -1.39 16.84 13.07
CA MET A 161 -1.63 16.17 11.80
C MET A 161 -1.65 17.16 10.66
N ILE A 162 -0.93 16.86 9.58
CA ILE A 162 -0.94 17.64 8.34
C ILE A 162 -1.32 16.78 7.15
N ALA A 163 -1.78 17.41 6.05
CA ALA A 163 -1.97 16.71 4.80
C ALA A 163 -0.63 16.12 4.32
N ASN A 164 -0.63 14.86 3.91
CA ASN A 164 0.57 14.23 3.38
C ASN A 164 0.89 14.80 1.98
N PRO A 165 1.99 15.53 1.80
CA PRO A 165 2.33 16.10 0.50
C PRO A 165 2.81 15.07 -0.53
N ASN A 166 3.08 13.83 -0.10
CA ASN A 166 3.66 12.79 -0.93
C ASN A 166 2.61 11.84 -1.52
N ILE A 167 1.32 12.08 -1.28
CA ILE A 167 0.25 11.28 -1.88
C ILE A 167 -0.26 11.90 -3.18
N ALA A 168 -0.81 11.05 -4.04
CA ALA A 168 -1.36 11.48 -5.31
C ALA A 168 -2.55 12.42 -5.12
N THR A 169 -2.69 13.39 -6.04
CA THR A 169 -3.83 14.31 -6.11
C THR A 169 -5.15 13.58 -5.92
N ALA A 170 -6.04 14.10 -5.07
CA ALA A 170 -7.34 13.50 -4.83
C ALA A 170 -8.22 13.47 -6.09
N TRP A 171 -9.06 12.45 -6.21
CA TRP A 171 -10.12 12.46 -7.20
C TRP A 171 -11.23 13.44 -6.79
N PRO A 172 -11.93 14.07 -7.76
CA PRO A 172 -13.06 14.92 -7.42
C PRO A 172 -14.17 14.13 -6.73
N ASP A 173 -14.89 14.81 -5.82
CA ASP A 173 -16.04 14.22 -5.15
C ASP A 173 -17.07 13.72 -6.16
N PRO A 174 -17.79 12.63 -5.84
CA PRO A 174 -18.81 12.10 -6.73
C PRO A 174 -19.85 13.15 -7.11
N ILE A 175 -20.33 13.06 -8.34
CA ILE A 175 -21.43 13.89 -8.82
C ILE A 175 -22.74 13.50 -8.13
N ASP A 176 -23.51 14.46 -7.63
CA ASP A 176 -24.81 14.27 -6.99
C ASP A 176 -25.95 14.12 -8.02
#